data_270d852845d10ce7b3f423b62cf5f01b
#
_entry.id   270d852845d10ce7b3f423b62cf5f01b
#
_cell.length_a   1.000
_cell.length_b   1.000
_cell.length_c   1.000
_cell.angle_alpha   90.00
_cell.angle_beta   90.00
_cell.angle_gamma   90.00
#
_symmetry.space_group_name_H-M   'P 1'
#
loop_
_entity.id
_entity.type
_entity.pdbx_description
1 polymer ?
#
loop_
_entity_poly.entity_id
_entity_poly.type
_entity_poly.pdbx_seq_one_letter_code
_entity_poly.pdbx_strand_id
1 'polypeptide(L)'
;MRTLAIAALAMPAALAVQAAQELQVSVHARSVRPGELVVLEIGGADASAPVRVRVFGRDIPVYTAEGDRRALVGIDLDVKPGTYTATIDAAGAHASYTLVVAKRAFRTRTLTVDPAFVTPPESERERIEREARLLEDVWRSSAPERLWTEAFVRPVAEPANSAFGTRSIFNGQPRNAHGGADFLSPAGTPIHAPNAGRIAVARDLYFSGNTVVIDHGLGLFSTLAHLSAFDVREGDRVAAGERVGRVGATGRVTGPHLHWAVRAGGARVDPLSLLAVLGQ
;
A
#
# COMPACT_ATOMS: atom_id res chain seq x y z
N MET A 1 -59.35 35.56 52.67
CA MET A 1 -58.08 34.89 52.34
C MET A 1 -58.31 33.94 51.15
N ARG A 2 -57.86 34.29 49.96
CA ARG A 2 -58.02 33.47 48.75
C ARG A 2 -56.67 32.76 48.47
N THR A 3 -56.68 31.46 48.56
CA THR A 3 -55.52 30.61 48.31
C THR A 3 -55.41 30.38 46.77
N LEU A 4 -54.32 30.83 46.16
CA LEU A 4 -53.97 30.54 44.76
C LEU A 4 -53.25 29.17 44.66
N ALA A 5 -53.81 28.23 43.93
CA ALA A 5 -53.16 26.96 43.62
C ALA A 5 -52.36 27.13 42.31
N ILE A 6 -51.07 26.95 42.42
CA ILE A 6 -50.17 26.92 41.21
C ILE A 6 -50.14 25.49 40.71
N ALA A 7 -50.67 25.25 39.50
CA ALA A 7 -50.53 23.97 38.79
C ALA A 7 -49.21 23.95 38.05
N ALA A 8 -48.32 23.05 38.42
CA ALA A 8 -47.06 22.80 37.68
C ALA A 8 -47.37 21.89 36.50
N LEU A 9 -47.18 22.45 35.28
CA LEU A 9 -47.24 21.67 34.03
C LEU A 9 -45.92 20.93 33.85
N ALA A 10 -45.92 19.61 33.98
CA ALA A 10 -44.79 18.76 33.63
C ALA A 10 -44.81 18.55 32.11
N MET A 11 -43.81 19.09 31.39
CA MET A 11 -43.57 18.77 29.99
C MET A 11 -42.93 17.38 29.89
N PRO A 12 -43.41 16.49 29.04
CA PRO A 12 -42.72 15.23 28.77
C PRO A 12 -41.47 15.52 27.98
N ALA A 13 -40.30 15.09 28.46
CA ALA A 13 -39.06 15.06 27.67
C ALA A 13 -39.22 14.01 26.57
N ALA A 14 -39.36 14.47 25.33
CA ALA A 14 -39.30 13.59 24.17
C ALA A 14 -37.84 13.07 24.03
N LEU A 15 -37.63 11.81 24.36
CA LEU A 15 -36.41 11.09 23.99
C LEU A 15 -36.40 10.99 22.46
N ALA A 16 -35.58 11.79 21.80
CA ALA A 16 -35.26 11.62 20.40
C ALA A 16 -34.51 10.30 20.25
N VAL A 17 -35.17 9.26 19.79
CA VAL A 17 -34.52 8.04 19.31
C VAL A 17 -33.79 8.44 18.05
N GLN A 18 -32.49 8.67 18.15
CA GLN A 18 -31.63 8.89 17.00
C GLN A 18 -31.57 7.58 16.24
N ALA A 19 -32.19 7.53 15.05
CA ALA A 19 -32.12 6.37 14.18
C ALA A 19 -30.64 6.07 13.92
N ALA A 20 -30.20 4.85 14.18
CA ALA A 20 -28.85 4.42 13.88
C ALA A 20 -28.63 4.62 12.36
N GLN A 21 -27.68 5.48 12.02
CA GLN A 21 -27.38 5.78 10.62
C GLN A 21 -26.78 4.53 10.00
N GLU A 22 -27.39 4.02 8.93
CA GLU A 22 -26.96 2.81 8.24
C GLU A 22 -25.66 3.08 7.52
N LEU A 23 -24.62 2.25 7.79
CA LEU A 23 -23.34 2.34 7.12
C LEU A 23 -23.49 1.89 5.66
N GLN A 24 -23.06 2.73 4.74
CA GLN A 24 -23.01 2.43 3.32
C GLN A 24 -21.55 2.16 2.92
N VAL A 25 -21.31 1.05 2.22
CA VAL A 25 -19.95 0.67 1.78
C VAL A 25 -19.95 0.52 0.27
N SER A 26 -19.07 1.29 -0.38
CA SER A 26 -18.80 1.17 -1.80
C SER A 26 -17.33 0.82 -2.05
N VAL A 27 -17.02 0.36 -3.26
CA VAL A 27 -15.68 -0.07 -3.66
C VAL A 27 -15.23 0.68 -4.90
N HIS A 28 -14.06 1.29 -4.80
CA HIS A 28 -13.35 1.84 -5.95
C HIS A 28 -12.07 1.03 -6.18
N ALA A 29 -11.91 0.42 -7.36
CA ALA A 29 -10.77 -0.40 -7.75
C ALA A 29 -10.66 -0.53 -9.26
N ARG A 30 -9.45 -0.72 -9.78
CA ARG A 30 -9.23 -1.13 -11.18
C ARG A 30 -9.84 -2.52 -11.43
N SER A 31 -9.63 -3.44 -10.51
CA SER A 31 -10.27 -4.76 -10.45
C SER A 31 -10.09 -5.38 -9.07
N VAL A 32 -10.87 -6.42 -8.74
CA VAL A 32 -10.74 -7.16 -7.47
C VAL A 32 -10.06 -8.50 -7.76
N ARG A 33 -8.73 -8.51 -7.73
CA ARG A 33 -7.87 -9.66 -8.06
C ARG A 33 -6.58 -9.63 -7.23
N PRO A 34 -5.82 -10.74 -7.11
CA PRO A 34 -4.51 -10.73 -6.46
C PRO A 34 -3.57 -9.67 -7.05
N GLY A 35 -2.94 -8.89 -6.19
CA GLY A 35 -2.05 -7.78 -6.53
C GLY A 35 -2.77 -6.43 -6.77
N GLU A 36 -4.06 -6.32 -6.57
CA GLU A 36 -4.78 -5.05 -6.75
C GLU A 36 -4.92 -4.28 -5.42
N LEU A 37 -4.97 -2.96 -5.55
CA LEU A 37 -5.38 -2.05 -4.50
C LEU A 37 -6.87 -1.75 -4.65
N VAL A 38 -7.58 -1.80 -3.53
CA VAL A 38 -9.02 -1.50 -3.45
C VAL A 38 -9.22 -0.40 -2.42
N VAL A 39 -10.01 0.60 -2.72
CA VAL A 39 -10.49 1.59 -1.75
C VAL A 39 -11.89 1.21 -1.34
N LEU A 40 -12.12 0.98 -0.05
CA LEU A 40 -13.44 0.93 0.55
C LEU A 40 -13.83 2.35 0.96
N GLU A 41 -14.94 2.85 0.43
CA GLU A 41 -15.54 4.12 0.83
C GLU A 41 -16.70 3.82 1.78
N ILE A 42 -16.71 4.46 2.95
CA ILE A 42 -17.61 4.17 4.05
C ILE A 42 -18.40 5.45 4.36
N GLY A 43 -19.62 5.50 3.89
CA GLY A 43 -20.58 6.55 4.17
C GLY A 43 -21.47 6.21 5.38
N GLY A 44 -22.17 7.22 5.89
CA GLY A 44 -23.11 7.05 7.01
C GLY A 44 -22.47 6.92 8.39
N ALA A 45 -21.15 6.98 8.52
CA ALA A 45 -20.48 7.04 9.81
C ALA A 45 -20.44 8.49 10.34
N ASP A 46 -20.67 8.66 11.63
CA ASP A 46 -20.42 9.97 12.29
C ASP A 46 -18.97 10.40 12.02
N ALA A 47 -18.78 11.68 11.64
CA ALA A 47 -17.47 12.23 11.30
C ALA A 47 -16.45 12.13 12.46
N SER A 48 -16.92 12.11 13.71
CA SER A 48 -16.09 11.99 14.92
C SER A 48 -15.88 10.54 15.38
N ALA A 49 -16.70 9.58 14.88
CA ALA A 49 -16.65 8.21 15.33
C ALA A 49 -15.42 7.47 14.78
N PRO A 50 -14.74 6.67 15.63
CA PRO A 50 -13.69 5.77 15.12
C PRO A 50 -14.33 4.69 14.26
N VAL A 51 -13.77 4.49 13.06
CA VAL A 51 -14.16 3.43 12.13
C VAL A 51 -13.06 2.37 12.11
N ARG A 52 -13.42 1.12 12.25
CA ARG A 52 -12.53 -0.03 12.11
C ARG A 52 -12.93 -0.85 10.91
N VAL A 53 -11.96 -1.22 10.10
CA VAL A 53 -12.15 -2.09 8.93
C VAL A 53 -11.25 -3.31 9.09
N ARG A 54 -11.81 -4.50 8.91
CA ARG A 54 -11.04 -5.75 8.94
C ARG A 54 -11.35 -6.61 7.72
N VAL A 55 -10.31 -7.03 7.03
CA VAL A 55 -10.40 -7.93 5.88
C VAL A 55 -9.10 -8.73 5.70
N PHE A 56 -9.15 -9.91 5.13
CA PHE A 56 -8.01 -10.82 4.98
C PHE A 56 -7.27 -11.11 6.32
N GLY A 57 -8.00 -11.09 7.45
CA GLY A 57 -7.42 -11.28 8.78
C GLY A 57 -6.60 -10.10 9.31
N ARG A 58 -6.66 -8.92 8.68
CA ARG A 58 -5.89 -7.72 9.03
C ARG A 58 -6.81 -6.55 9.34
N ASP A 59 -6.39 -5.71 10.28
CA ASP A 59 -6.98 -4.41 10.51
C ASP A 59 -6.42 -3.43 9.47
N ILE A 60 -7.31 -2.72 8.78
CA ILE A 60 -6.97 -1.78 7.72
C ILE A 60 -7.11 -0.36 8.26
N PRO A 61 -6.05 0.46 8.18
CA PRO A 61 -6.14 1.86 8.58
C PRO A 61 -7.21 2.62 7.76
N VAL A 62 -7.99 3.44 8.49
CA VAL A 62 -9.03 4.28 7.90
C VAL A 62 -8.58 5.73 7.94
N TYR A 63 -8.80 6.46 6.87
CA TYR A 63 -8.53 7.89 6.78
C TYR A 63 -9.73 8.65 6.23
N THR A 64 -9.74 9.96 6.42
CA THR A 64 -10.77 10.85 5.88
C THR A 64 -10.25 11.55 4.63
N ALA A 65 -11.03 11.53 3.56
CA ALA A 65 -10.79 12.29 2.35
C ALA A 65 -12.12 12.80 1.79
N GLU A 66 -12.19 14.09 1.45
CA GLU A 66 -13.39 14.73 0.88
C GLU A 66 -14.66 14.55 1.73
N GLY A 67 -14.49 14.37 3.05
CA GLY A 67 -15.60 14.15 3.99
C GLY A 67 -15.95 12.68 4.22
N ASP A 68 -15.49 11.77 3.36
CA ASP A 68 -15.76 10.33 3.48
C ASP A 68 -14.65 9.59 4.22
N ARG A 69 -15.01 8.47 4.85
CA ARG A 69 -14.08 7.52 5.43
C ARG A 69 -13.62 6.54 4.36
N ARG A 70 -12.31 6.39 4.21
CA ARG A 70 -11.71 5.50 3.22
C ARG A 70 -10.72 4.55 3.85
N ALA A 71 -10.68 3.30 3.37
CA ALA A 71 -9.70 2.29 3.78
C ALA A 71 -9.00 1.72 2.54
N LEU A 72 -7.64 1.65 2.60
CA LEU A 72 -6.83 1.10 1.50
C LEU A 72 -6.59 -0.39 1.72
N VAL A 73 -7.29 -1.22 0.97
CA VAL A 73 -7.20 -2.68 1.06
C VAL A 73 -6.29 -3.22 -0.04
N GLY A 74 -5.09 -3.65 0.33
CA GLY A 74 -4.22 -4.42 -0.56
C GLY A 74 -4.67 -5.87 -0.65
N ILE A 75 -4.94 -6.38 -1.85
CA ILE A 75 -5.15 -7.81 -2.12
C ILE A 75 -3.78 -8.40 -2.43
N ASP A 76 -3.15 -9.06 -1.44
CA ASP A 76 -1.80 -9.60 -1.65
C ASP A 76 -1.72 -10.56 -2.84
N LEU A 77 -0.55 -10.62 -3.44
CA LEU A 77 -0.22 -11.48 -4.58
C LEU A 77 -0.60 -12.96 -4.36
N ASP A 78 -0.53 -13.44 -3.10
CA ASP A 78 -0.80 -14.83 -2.74
C ASP A 78 -2.25 -15.09 -2.29
N VAL A 79 -3.11 -14.06 -2.27
CA VAL A 79 -4.54 -14.25 -1.98
C VAL A 79 -5.17 -15.13 -3.06
N LYS A 80 -5.84 -16.19 -2.63
CA LYS A 80 -6.53 -17.11 -3.55
C LYS A 80 -7.83 -16.49 -4.07
N PRO A 81 -8.26 -16.82 -5.30
CA PRO A 81 -9.60 -16.49 -5.75
C PRO A 81 -10.66 -17.03 -4.80
N GLY A 82 -11.71 -16.25 -4.54
CA GLY A 82 -12.76 -16.63 -3.59
C GLY A 82 -13.52 -15.42 -3.07
N THR A 83 -14.42 -15.68 -2.14
CA THR A 83 -15.25 -14.68 -1.48
C THR A 83 -14.67 -14.35 -0.11
N TYR A 84 -14.47 -13.07 0.16
CA TYR A 84 -13.94 -12.55 1.41
C TYR A 84 -14.87 -11.48 1.96
N THR A 85 -15.04 -11.44 3.28
CA THR A 85 -15.86 -10.42 3.92
C THR A 85 -14.98 -9.36 4.56
N ALA A 86 -15.20 -8.10 4.18
CA ALA A 86 -14.73 -6.95 4.94
C ALA A 86 -15.78 -6.62 6.00
N THR A 87 -15.36 -6.54 7.28
CA THR A 87 -16.22 -6.07 8.37
C THR A 87 -15.89 -4.63 8.68
N ILE A 88 -16.92 -3.82 8.92
CA ILE A 88 -16.82 -2.39 9.21
C ILE A 88 -17.58 -2.12 10.50
N ASP A 89 -16.92 -1.54 11.51
CA ASP A 89 -17.46 -1.17 12.78
C ASP A 89 -17.31 0.33 13.01
N ALA A 90 -18.39 1.04 13.30
CA ALA A 90 -18.39 2.48 13.58
C ALA A 90 -19.40 2.83 14.68
N ALA A 91 -18.94 3.21 15.86
CA ALA A 91 -19.77 3.72 16.97
C ALA A 91 -21.06 2.93 17.26
N GLY A 92 -20.97 1.59 17.24
CA GLY A 92 -22.12 0.70 17.47
C GLY A 92 -22.93 0.33 16.22
N ALA A 93 -22.65 0.95 15.06
CA ALA A 93 -23.13 0.50 13.77
C ALA A 93 -22.16 -0.53 13.16
N HIS A 94 -22.71 -1.56 12.53
CA HIS A 94 -21.94 -2.63 11.91
C HIS A 94 -22.39 -2.81 10.46
N ALA A 95 -21.40 -2.96 9.56
CA ALA A 95 -21.64 -3.31 8.17
C ALA A 95 -20.67 -4.40 7.73
N SER A 96 -21.01 -5.06 6.63
CA SER A 96 -20.11 -5.98 5.96
C SER A 96 -20.16 -5.76 4.46
N TYR A 97 -19.02 -5.93 3.81
CA TYR A 97 -18.91 -5.87 2.36
C TYR A 97 -18.29 -7.16 1.81
N THR A 98 -18.91 -7.73 0.79
CA THR A 98 -18.43 -8.96 0.17
C THR A 98 -17.49 -8.64 -0.99
N LEU A 99 -16.20 -8.95 -0.81
CA LEU A 99 -15.18 -8.86 -1.85
C LEU A 99 -15.07 -10.18 -2.59
N VAL A 100 -15.45 -10.22 -3.86
CA VAL A 100 -15.26 -11.40 -4.73
C VAL A 100 -13.94 -11.26 -5.47
N VAL A 101 -12.91 -11.93 -4.97
CA VAL A 101 -11.57 -11.93 -5.58
C VAL A 101 -11.55 -12.89 -6.76
N ALA A 102 -11.48 -12.33 -7.97
CA ALA A 102 -11.45 -13.09 -9.21
C ALA A 102 -10.04 -13.67 -9.48
N LYS A 103 -9.98 -14.73 -10.29
CA LYS A 103 -8.71 -15.34 -10.71
C LYS A 103 -7.86 -14.35 -11.52
N ARG A 104 -6.56 -14.28 -11.23
CA ARG A 104 -5.55 -13.62 -12.04
C ARG A 104 -4.51 -14.64 -12.50
N ALA A 105 -4.26 -14.73 -13.80
CA ALA A 105 -3.17 -15.52 -14.35
C ALA A 105 -1.91 -14.66 -14.35
N PHE A 106 -0.84 -15.16 -13.76
CA PHE A 106 0.48 -14.54 -13.82
C PHE A 106 1.36 -15.30 -14.82
N ARG A 107 2.13 -14.55 -15.61
CA ARG A 107 3.08 -15.15 -16.53
C ARG A 107 4.16 -15.91 -15.78
N THR A 108 4.65 -17.00 -16.37
CA THR A 108 5.86 -17.69 -15.92
C THR A 108 6.92 -17.57 -17.02
N ARG A 109 8.14 -17.22 -16.63
CA ARG A 109 9.30 -17.20 -17.52
C ARG A 109 10.40 -18.10 -16.97
N THR A 110 11.07 -18.82 -17.83
CA THR A 110 12.24 -19.63 -17.50
C THR A 110 13.47 -18.94 -18.08
N LEU A 111 14.50 -18.75 -17.26
CA LEU A 111 15.74 -18.11 -17.65
C LEU A 111 16.92 -18.97 -17.19
N THR A 112 17.94 -19.05 -18.03
CA THR A 112 19.26 -19.52 -17.64
C THR A 112 20.10 -18.30 -17.26
N VAL A 113 20.59 -18.28 -16.04
CA VAL A 113 21.36 -17.15 -15.48
C VAL A 113 22.63 -17.69 -14.80
N ASP A 114 23.59 -16.80 -14.52
CA ASP A 114 24.76 -17.16 -13.73
C ASP A 114 24.33 -17.81 -12.40
N PRO A 115 24.91 -18.94 -12.00
CA PRO A 115 24.61 -19.62 -10.73
C PRO A 115 24.67 -18.71 -9.50
N ALA A 116 25.53 -17.69 -9.46
CA ALA A 116 25.62 -16.72 -8.39
C ALA A 116 24.31 -15.92 -8.17
N PHE A 117 23.50 -15.73 -9.24
CA PHE A 117 22.18 -15.11 -9.11
C PHE A 117 21.11 -16.05 -8.54
N VAL A 118 21.40 -17.35 -8.52
CA VAL A 118 20.47 -18.38 -8.05
C VAL A 118 20.65 -18.67 -6.58
N THR A 119 21.91 -18.88 -6.17
CA THR A 119 22.27 -19.23 -4.79
C THR A 119 23.27 -18.21 -4.28
N PRO A 120 22.85 -17.32 -3.33
CA PRO A 120 23.79 -16.39 -2.71
C PRO A 120 24.95 -17.13 -2.03
N PRO A 121 26.17 -16.56 -2.06
CA PRO A 121 27.30 -17.10 -1.30
C PRO A 121 26.97 -17.17 0.21
N GLU A 122 27.53 -18.16 0.88
CA GLU A 122 27.34 -18.34 2.33
C GLU A 122 27.77 -17.08 3.12
N SER A 123 28.82 -16.38 2.65
CA SER A 123 29.29 -15.12 3.23
C SER A 123 28.26 -13.99 3.27
N GLU A 124 27.25 -14.04 2.39
CA GLU A 124 26.19 -13.02 2.32
C GLU A 124 24.93 -13.38 3.14
N ARG A 125 24.87 -14.59 3.71
CA ARG A 125 23.67 -15.05 4.43
C ARG A 125 23.27 -14.12 5.56
N GLU A 126 24.19 -13.78 6.45
CA GLU A 126 23.91 -12.90 7.58
C GLU A 126 23.46 -11.50 7.14
N ARG A 127 24.06 -10.98 6.06
CA ARG A 127 23.66 -9.70 5.47
C ARG A 127 22.20 -9.77 4.99
N ILE A 128 21.88 -10.78 4.20
CA ILE A 128 20.54 -10.99 3.66
C ILE A 128 19.49 -11.11 4.78
N GLU A 129 19.81 -11.86 5.84
CA GLU A 129 18.90 -12.01 6.99
C GLU A 129 18.72 -10.70 7.78
N ARG A 130 19.78 -9.94 7.99
CA ARG A 130 19.68 -8.61 8.64
C ARG A 130 18.82 -7.65 7.82
N GLU A 131 19.01 -7.63 6.50
CA GLU A 131 18.25 -6.77 5.59
C GLU A 131 16.77 -7.18 5.52
N ALA A 132 16.47 -8.48 5.53
CA ALA A 132 15.10 -8.97 5.60
C ALA A 132 14.39 -8.51 6.88
N ARG A 133 15.06 -8.65 8.05
CA ARG A 133 14.53 -8.15 9.34
C ARG A 133 14.32 -6.63 9.33
N LEU A 134 15.29 -5.87 8.82
CA LEU A 134 15.18 -4.42 8.68
C LEU A 134 13.90 -4.03 7.89
N LEU A 135 13.69 -4.67 6.74
CA LEU A 135 12.53 -4.37 5.91
C LEU A 135 11.21 -4.78 6.60
N GLU A 136 11.19 -5.91 7.31
CA GLU A 136 10.01 -6.30 8.10
C GLU A 136 9.68 -5.28 9.19
N ASP A 137 10.69 -4.75 9.88
CA ASP A 137 10.50 -3.71 10.90
C ASP A 137 9.99 -2.41 10.28
N VAL A 138 10.51 -2.03 9.11
CA VAL A 138 10.01 -0.88 8.35
C VAL A 138 8.52 -1.05 8.01
N TRP A 139 8.11 -2.23 7.52
CA TRP A 139 6.70 -2.47 7.18
C TRP A 139 5.75 -2.43 8.39
N ARG A 140 6.27 -2.67 9.61
CA ARG A 140 5.50 -2.58 10.86
C ARG A 140 5.47 -1.17 11.46
N SER A 141 6.38 -0.29 11.07
CA SER A 141 6.61 1.03 11.68
C SER A 141 6.10 2.21 10.86
N SER A 142 5.10 1.98 10.00
CA SER A 142 4.49 3.05 9.21
C SER A 142 3.90 4.16 10.07
N ALA A 143 3.98 5.40 9.58
CA ALA A 143 3.31 6.52 10.21
C ALA A 143 1.79 6.24 10.35
N PRO A 144 1.18 6.50 11.51
CA PRO A 144 -0.25 6.26 11.72
C PRO A 144 -1.14 7.26 11.00
N GLU A 145 -0.59 8.40 10.56
CA GLU A 145 -1.27 9.41 9.75
C GLU A 145 -1.01 9.24 8.26
N ARG A 146 -1.92 9.73 7.43
CA ARG A 146 -1.74 9.85 5.99
C ARG A 146 -0.75 10.97 5.66
N LEU A 147 0.35 10.64 4.99
CA LEU A 147 1.37 11.61 4.59
C LEU A 147 1.20 12.10 3.15
N TRP A 148 0.52 11.33 2.28
CA TRP A 148 0.22 11.77 0.91
C TRP A 148 -0.98 12.72 0.90
N THR A 149 -0.94 13.73 0.04
CA THR A 149 -2.00 14.76 -0.10
C THR A 149 -2.53 14.88 -1.52
N GLU A 150 -1.74 14.47 -2.48
CA GLU A 150 -2.01 14.60 -3.91
C GLU A 150 -2.24 13.23 -4.57
N ALA A 151 -2.54 13.23 -5.85
CA ALA A 151 -2.58 12.00 -6.64
C ALA A 151 -1.18 11.39 -6.79
N PHE A 152 -1.10 10.05 -6.78
CA PHE A 152 0.15 9.35 -7.02
C PHE A 152 0.60 9.50 -8.48
N VAL A 153 1.89 9.70 -8.67
CA VAL A 153 2.52 9.84 -9.99
C VAL A 153 3.56 8.75 -10.25
N ARG A 154 3.88 8.53 -11.51
CA ARG A 154 4.98 7.62 -11.88
C ARG A 154 6.30 8.21 -11.43
N PRO A 155 7.21 7.39 -10.88
CA PRO A 155 8.52 7.86 -10.42
C PRO A 155 9.47 8.23 -11.57
N VAL A 156 9.22 7.76 -12.78
CA VAL A 156 9.94 8.09 -14.03
C VAL A 156 8.94 8.29 -15.17
N ALA A 157 9.37 8.97 -16.24
CA ALA A 157 8.49 9.30 -17.37
C ALA A 157 8.14 8.08 -18.22
N GLU A 158 9.06 7.13 -18.35
CA GLU A 158 8.90 5.94 -19.18
C GLU A 158 7.75 5.07 -18.69
N PRO A 159 7.07 4.34 -19.58
CA PRO A 159 6.04 3.38 -19.20
C PRO A 159 6.64 2.14 -18.53
N ALA A 160 5.89 1.51 -17.64
CA ALA A 160 6.25 0.21 -17.11
C ALA A 160 6.21 -0.84 -18.23
N ASN A 161 7.25 -1.69 -18.30
CA ASN A 161 7.38 -2.75 -19.29
C ASN A 161 7.26 -4.15 -18.70
N SER A 162 7.42 -4.30 -17.40
CA SER A 162 7.36 -5.58 -16.71
C SER A 162 6.06 -5.75 -15.94
N ALA A 163 5.54 -6.98 -15.98
CA ALA A 163 4.28 -7.28 -15.30
C ALA A 163 4.53 -7.69 -13.85
N PHE A 164 3.85 -7.01 -12.94
CA PHE A 164 3.68 -7.43 -11.56
C PHE A 164 3.18 -8.90 -11.50
N GLY A 165 3.71 -9.66 -10.57
CA GLY A 165 3.33 -11.06 -10.34
C GLY A 165 3.95 -12.07 -11.29
N THR A 166 4.79 -11.65 -12.25
CA THR A 166 5.53 -12.58 -13.13
C THR A 166 6.37 -13.53 -12.28
N ARG A 167 6.17 -14.83 -12.48
CA ARG A 167 6.96 -15.89 -11.84
C ARG A 167 8.19 -16.20 -12.68
N SER A 168 9.35 -16.28 -12.03
CA SER A 168 10.60 -16.63 -12.72
C SER A 168 11.09 -18.00 -12.23
N ILE A 169 11.59 -18.80 -13.17
CA ILE A 169 12.29 -20.07 -12.89
C ILE A 169 13.73 -19.84 -13.40
N PHE A 170 14.69 -19.77 -12.47
CA PHE A 170 16.10 -19.58 -12.79
C PHE A 170 16.83 -20.92 -12.67
N ASN A 171 17.44 -21.40 -13.75
CA ASN A 171 18.18 -22.66 -13.78
C ASN A 171 17.35 -23.83 -13.17
N GLY A 172 16.04 -23.89 -13.48
CA GLY A 172 15.12 -24.89 -12.94
C GLY A 172 14.58 -24.61 -11.53
N GLN A 173 15.04 -23.57 -10.85
CA GLN A 173 14.60 -23.25 -9.49
C GLN A 173 13.54 -22.12 -9.51
N PRO A 174 12.34 -22.35 -8.94
CA PRO A 174 11.32 -21.30 -8.79
C PRO A 174 11.83 -20.13 -7.95
N ARG A 175 11.46 -18.92 -8.33
CA ARG A 175 11.74 -17.67 -7.61
C ARG A 175 10.45 -17.04 -7.14
N ASN A 176 10.58 -16.16 -6.15
CA ASN A 176 9.47 -15.31 -5.74
C ASN A 176 8.91 -14.56 -6.94
N ALA A 177 7.60 -14.39 -6.97
CA ALA A 177 6.95 -13.62 -8.00
C ALA A 177 7.43 -12.16 -7.96
N HIS A 178 7.48 -11.51 -9.11
CA HIS A 178 7.88 -10.11 -9.25
C HIS A 178 6.94 -9.19 -8.46
N GLY A 179 7.45 -8.55 -7.42
CA GLY A 179 6.66 -7.79 -6.45
C GLY A 179 6.40 -6.34 -6.83
N GLY A 180 6.75 -5.91 -8.05
CA GLY A 180 6.64 -4.53 -8.51
C GLY A 180 6.47 -4.42 -10.01
N ALA A 181 6.72 -3.23 -10.53
CA ALA A 181 6.80 -2.92 -11.95
C ALA A 181 8.19 -2.40 -12.28
N ASP A 182 8.73 -2.84 -13.43
CA ASP A 182 10.01 -2.35 -13.94
C ASP A 182 9.78 -1.30 -15.03
N PHE A 183 10.63 -0.28 -15.04
CA PHE A 183 10.63 0.82 -16.00
C PHE A 183 12.01 0.87 -16.66
N LEU A 184 12.08 0.62 -17.95
CA LEU A 184 13.33 0.59 -18.74
C LEU A 184 13.84 2.01 -18.99
N SER A 185 14.14 2.72 -17.92
CA SER A 185 14.73 4.04 -17.99
C SER A 185 16.26 3.94 -18.10
N PRO A 186 16.92 4.79 -18.88
CA PRO A 186 18.37 4.84 -18.96
C PRO A 186 19.04 5.08 -17.61
N ALA A 187 20.26 4.55 -17.43
CA ALA A 187 21.07 4.85 -16.25
C ALA A 187 21.23 6.38 -16.08
N GLY A 188 21.13 6.87 -14.85
CA GLY A 188 21.21 8.30 -14.53
C GLY A 188 19.89 9.07 -14.66
N THR A 189 18.82 8.48 -15.22
CA THR A 189 17.49 9.09 -15.25
C THR A 189 17.05 9.50 -13.83
N PRO A 190 16.60 10.74 -13.59
CA PRO A 190 16.08 11.15 -12.29
C PRO A 190 14.87 10.32 -11.87
N ILE A 191 14.85 9.89 -10.62
CA ILE A 191 13.73 9.18 -9.98
C ILE A 191 13.05 10.15 -9.03
N HIS A 192 11.73 10.26 -9.14
CA HIS A 192 10.92 11.15 -8.31
C HIS A 192 10.05 10.37 -7.34
N ALA A 193 9.79 10.95 -6.16
CA ALA A 193 8.88 10.39 -5.18
C ALA A 193 7.46 10.26 -5.78
N PRO A 194 6.84 9.06 -5.77
CA PRO A 194 5.49 8.88 -6.30
C PRO A 194 4.44 9.71 -5.56
N ASN A 195 4.69 10.07 -4.33
CA ASN A 195 3.92 11.01 -3.50
C ASN A 195 4.75 11.45 -2.29
N ALA A 196 4.21 12.39 -1.51
CA ALA A 196 4.82 12.83 -0.27
C ALA A 196 4.94 11.66 0.73
N GLY A 197 5.96 11.73 1.59
CA GLY A 197 6.23 10.71 2.59
C GLY A 197 7.51 10.96 3.37
N ARG A 198 7.90 9.95 4.13
CA ARG A 198 9.17 9.92 4.87
C ARG A 198 10.07 8.82 4.30
N ILE A 199 11.34 9.11 4.13
CA ILE A 199 12.34 8.12 3.72
C ILE A 199 12.59 7.16 4.88
N ALA A 200 12.11 5.93 4.75
CA ALA A 200 12.28 4.88 5.74
C ALA A 200 13.59 4.10 5.54
N VAL A 201 14.05 3.98 4.28
CA VAL A 201 15.31 3.33 3.90
C VAL A 201 15.96 4.13 2.77
N ALA A 202 17.27 4.35 2.84
CA ALA A 202 18.11 4.88 1.76
C ALA A 202 19.50 4.24 1.86
N ARG A 203 19.65 2.97 1.40
CA ARG A 203 20.90 2.20 1.52
C ARG A 203 21.03 1.11 0.47
N ASP A 204 22.25 0.58 0.34
CA ASP A 204 22.50 -0.60 -0.49
C ASP A 204 22.02 -1.86 0.22
N LEU A 205 21.20 -2.66 -0.52
CA LEU A 205 20.68 -3.95 -0.10
C LEU A 205 21.13 -5.03 -1.09
N TYR A 206 21.41 -6.22 -0.60
CA TYR A 206 22.00 -7.31 -1.37
C TYR A 206 21.24 -7.62 -2.68
N PHE A 207 19.92 -7.79 -2.60
CA PHE A 207 19.13 -8.13 -3.78
C PHE A 207 18.68 -6.92 -4.61
N SER A 208 18.26 -5.88 -3.95
CA SER A 208 17.68 -4.71 -4.61
C SER A 208 18.67 -3.58 -4.90
N GLY A 209 19.95 -3.76 -4.47
CA GLY A 209 20.98 -2.73 -4.62
C GLY A 209 20.62 -1.46 -3.88
N ASN A 210 21.05 -0.33 -4.38
CA ASN A 210 20.70 0.96 -3.82
C ASN A 210 19.19 1.13 -3.85
N THR A 211 18.58 1.22 -2.66
CA THR A 211 17.14 1.17 -2.46
C THR A 211 16.67 2.34 -1.62
N VAL A 212 15.63 3.01 -2.11
CA VAL A 212 14.86 3.99 -1.34
C VAL A 212 13.50 3.41 -1.01
N VAL A 213 13.12 3.43 0.27
CA VAL A 213 11.75 3.12 0.70
C VAL A 213 11.13 4.39 1.25
N ILE A 214 9.97 4.75 0.72
CA ILE A 214 9.16 5.89 1.15
C ILE A 214 7.97 5.36 1.93
N ASP A 215 7.85 5.74 3.20
CA ASP A 215 6.63 5.55 3.99
C ASP A 215 5.68 6.71 3.70
N HIS A 216 4.56 6.40 3.08
CA HIS A 216 3.48 7.37 2.80
C HIS A 216 2.47 7.46 3.95
N GLY A 217 2.69 6.69 5.03
CA GLY A 217 1.75 6.56 6.15
C GLY A 217 0.67 5.51 5.93
N LEU A 218 -0.02 5.16 7.00
CA LEU A 218 -1.13 4.19 7.02
C LEU A 218 -0.78 2.82 6.41
N GLY A 219 0.47 2.39 6.50
CA GLY A 219 0.96 1.13 5.93
C GLY A 219 1.12 1.14 4.41
N LEU A 220 1.12 2.32 3.78
CA LEU A 220 1.38 2.48 2.34
C LEU A 220 2.85 2.85 2.12
N PHE A 221 3.57 2.01 1.36
CA PHE A 221 4.99 2.19 1.06
C PHE A 221 5.27 2.09 -0.43
N SER A 222 6.21 2.91 -0.90
CA SER A 222 6.87 2.76 -2.21
C SER A 222 8.32 2.33 -2.01
N THR A 223 8.76 1.30 -2.72
CA THR A 223 10.16 0.86 -2.80
C THR A 223 10.69 1.14 -4.19
N LEU A 224 11.74 1.94 -4.29
CA LEU A 224 12.44 2.31 -5.51
C LEU A 224 13.82 1.66 -5.46
N ALA A 225 14.12 0.75 -6.37
CA ALA A 225 15.32 -0.09 -6.28
C ALA A 225 16.21 0.01 -7.53
N HIS A 226 17.44 -0.52 -7.41
CA HIS A 226 18.50 -0.55 -8.42
C HIS A 226 19.07 0.81 -8.77
N LEU A 227 19.03 1.78 -7.82
CA LEU A 227 19.52 3.14 -8.03
C LEU A 227 21.03 3.17 -8.24
N SER A 228 21.51 4.16 -8.99
CA SER A 228 22.94 4.49 -9.09
C SER A 228 23.40 5.48 -8.03
N ALA A 229 22.50 6.32 -7.53
CA ALA A 229 22.78 7.32 -6.51
C ALA A 229 21.52 7.68 -5.71
N PHE A 230 21.71 8.08 -4.47
CA PHE A 230 20.67 8.66 -3.60
C PHE A 230 20.77 10.19 -3.65
N ASP A 231 19.62 10.85 -3.74
CA ASP A 231 19.50 12.31 -3.54
C ASP A 231 18.85 12.63 -2.18
N VAL A 232 18.54 11.60 -1.38
CA VAL A 232 17.89 11.67 -0.05
C VAL A 232 18.58 10.77 0.97
N ARG A 233 18.25 10.96 2.25
CA ARG A 233 18.73 10.16 3.40
C ARG A 233 17.56 9.61 4.21
N GLU A 234 17.81 8.56 4.97
CA GLU A 234 16.84 8.03 5.92
C GLU A 234 16.40 9.11 6.91
N GLY A 235 15.09 9.20 7.13
CA GLY A 235 14.47 10.21 7.97
C GLY A 235 14.00 11.46 7.26
N ASP A 236 14.50 11.75 6.06
CA ASP A 236 14.08 12.92 5.28
C ASP A 236 12.57 12.84 4.97
N ARG A 237 11.93 14.02 4.89
CA ARG A 237 10.60 14.16 4.33
C ARG A 237 10.72 14.59 2.88
N VAL A 238 9.91 14.01 2.02
CA VAL A 238 9.87 14.33 0.59
C VAL A 238 8.46 14.74 0.19
N ALA A 239 8.37 15.67 -0.74
CA ALA A 239 7.13 16.06 -1.41
C ALA A 239 6.83 15.12 -2.60
N ALA A 240 5.59 15.14 -3.09
CA ALA A 240 5.23 14.49 -4.35
C ALA A 240 6.08 15.06 -5.49
N GLY A 241 6.66 14.20 -6.34
CA GLY A 241 7.51 14.61 -7.45
C GLY A 241 8.91 15.11 -7.06
N GLU A 242 9.29 15.10 -5.79
CA GLU A 242 10.65 15.44 -5.38
C GLU A 242 11.65 14.37 -5.84
N ARG A 243 12.83 14.80 -6.30
CA ARG A 243 13.86 13.85 -6.75
C ARG A 243 14.49 13.13 -5.57
N VAL A 244 14.48 11.79 -5.63
CA VAL A 244 14.98 10.92 -4.56
C VAL A 244 16.24 10.14 -4.94
N GLY A 245 16.59 10.10 -6.23
CA GLY A 245 17.77 9.39 -6.71
C GLY A 245 17.82 9.29 -8.23
N ARG A 246 18.63 8.36 -8.72
CA ARG A 246 18.84 8.15 -10.15
C ARG A 246 18.80 6.66 -10.49
N VAL A 247 18.24 6.34 -11.65
CA VAL A 247 18.23 4.97 -12.20
C VAL A 247 19.65 4.42 -12.34
N GLY A 248 19.82 3.17 -11.97
CA GLY A 248 21.07 2.45 -12.06
C GLY A 248 20.87 0.98 -12.41
N ALA A 249 21.87 0.17 -12.05
CA ALA A 249 21.89 -1.27 -12.23
C ALA A 249 22.57 -1.96 -11.03
N THR A 250 22.35 -1.45 -9.81
CA THR A 250 22.90 -2.04 -8.58
C THR A 250 22.07 -3.22 -8.10
N GLY A 251 22.67 -4.10 -7.31
CA GLY A 251 22.00 -5.33 -6.84
C GLY A 251 21.89 -6.40 -7.93
N ARG A 252 20.85 -7.25 -7.81
CA ARG A 252 20.66 -8.42 -8.68
C ARG A 252 19.81 -8.09 -9.92
N VAL A 253 20.44 -7.52 -10.94
CA VAL A 253 19.78 -7.09 -12.19
C VAL A 253 20.59 -7.50 -13.42
N THR A 254 19.94 -7.48 -14.58
CA THR A 254 20.58 -7.77 -15.89
C THR A 254 20.91 -6.50 -16.70
N GLY A 255 20.50 -5.34 -16.23
CA GLY A 255 20.75 -4.06 -16.89
C GLY A 255 20.01 -2.90 -16.21
N PRO A 256 20.28 -1.66 -16.63
CA PRO A 256 19.68 -0.48 -16.02
C PRO A 256 18.15 -0.46 -16.14
N HIS A 257 17.47 -0.24 -15.03
CA HIS A 257 16.03 0.00 -14.95
C HIS A 257 15.66 0.51 -13.55
N LEU A 258 14.50 1.11 -13.41
CA LEU A 258 13.89 1.34 -12.12
C LEU A 258 12.93 0.18 -11.81
N HIS A 259 13.09 -0.45 -10.64
CA HIS A 259 12.09 -1.30 -10.05
C HIS A 259 11.28 -0.50 -9.01
N TRP A 260 9.95 -0.40 -9.22
CA TRP A 260 9.04 0.21 -8.26
C TRP A 260 8.08 -0.84 -7.71
N ALA A 261 8.13 -1.06 -6.40
CA ALA A 261 7.20 -1.94 -5.68
C ALA A 261 6.36 -1.14 -4.68
N VAL A 262 5.14 -1.62 -4.43
CA VAL A 262 4.19 -0.99 -3.49
C VAL A 262 3.71 -2.02 -2.48
N ARG A 263 3.61 -1.59 -1.21
CA ARG A 263 2.92 -2.32 -0.15
C ARG A 263 1.79 -1.48 0.42
N ALA A 264 0.64 -2.12 0.65
CA ALA A 264 -0.53 -1.51 1.28
C ALA A 264 -1.05 -2.43 2.38
N GLY A 265 -0.98 -2.00 3.64
CA GLY A 265 -1.36 -2.81 4.80
C GLY A 265 -0.62 -4.16 4.86
N GLY A 266 0.66 -4.19 4.49
CA GLY A 266 1.50 -5.39 4.40
C GLY A 266 1.30 -6.24 3.13
N ALA A 267 0.29 -5.97 2.30
CA ALA A 267 0.07 -6.65 1.03
C ALA A 267 0.98 -6.10 -0.08
N ARG A 268 1.52 -6.98 -0.93
CA ARG A 268 2.20 -6.59 -2.17
C ARG A 268 1.15 -6.27 -3.23
N VAL A 269 1.17 -5.05 -3.73
CA VAL A 269 0.22 -4.60 -4.75
C VAL A 269 0.94 -4.07 -5.99
N ASP A 270 0.28 -4.20 -7.12
CA ASP A 270 0.75 -3.70 -8.41
C ASP A 270 0.82 -2.17 -8.37
N PRO A 271 1.98 -1.52 -8.57
CA PRO A 271 2.09 -0.08 -8.62
C PRO A 271 1.14 0.58 -9.62
N LEU A 272 0.85 -0.11 -10.73
CA LEU A 272 -0.12 0.38 -11.71
C LEU A 272 -1.57 0.31 -11.19
N SER A 273 -1.87 -0.54 -10.19
CA SER A 273 -3.15 -0.50 -9.48
C SER A 273 -3.24 0.70 -8.55
N LEU A 274 -2.15 1.03 -7.85
CA LEU A 274 -2.07 2.26 -7.05
C LEU A 274 -2.35 3.49 -7.91
N LEU A 275 -1.68 3.61 -9.07
CA LEU A 275 -1.90 4.72 -10.01
C LEU A 275 -3.32 4.76 -10.56
N ALA A 276 -3.96 3.61 -10.80
CA ALA A 276 -5.32 3.55 -11.31
C ALA A 276 -6.37 3.98 -10.27
N VAL A 277 -6.05 3.86 -8.98
CA VAL A 277 -7.00 4.11 -7.89
C VAL A 277 -6.72 5.43 -7.18
N LEU A 278 -5.46 5.81 -7.02
CA LEU A 278 -5.01 7.02 -6.32
C LEU A 278 -4.16 7.95 -7.22
N GLY A 279 -4.02 7.66 -8.51
CA GLY A 279 -3.34 8.50 -9.49
C GLY A 279 -4.28 9.53 -10.14
N GLN A 280 -3.68 10.39 -11.01
CA GLN A 280 -4.43 11.33 -11.87
C GLN A 280 -4.99 10.63 -13.08
#